data_fd0e15fef77b38ddc15adf8e4cc98384
#
_entry.id   fd0e15fef77b38ddc15adf8e4cc98384
#
_cell.length_a   1.000
_cell.length_b   1.000
_cell.length_c   1.000
_cell.angle_alpha   90.00
_cell.angle_beta   90.00
_cell.angle_gamma   90.00
#
_symmetry.space_group_name_H-M   'P 1'
#
loop_
_entity.id
_entity.type
_entity.pdbx_description
1 polymer ?
#
loop_
_entity_poly.entity_id
_entity_poly.type
_entity_poly.pdbx_seq_one_letter_code
_entity_poly.pdbx_strand_id
1 'polypeptide(L)'
;MQQYVYDIVINHGQFFDGSCRDGSIRHLGIRDGRVVTISDVPLPDHAAPKVYDATGQWVTPGFIETHSHYDAEVIATPSLKESVRHGVTSVLIGSCSISMINAQPEDCSDLFTRVEAVPREAVLPILKEKKTWRDAAGYRGFYDRQPLGPNMGSFVGHSDIRVAVMGLERATSPAKPSEQELQKMESLLEEALDAGCVGMSLMTTRLDKVDGDRAWSRPLPSTYARWNEFKRLFRILRRRNAVMQGAPDAVKKVNVVRFLWQAHGLFRRPMKCSMLTALDLKSNPWLNVVTRLSGFVANRFLRGNFRWQTLPAPFTLYLSGLNVNAFEEFSSGELLRDYKDEDAMYAKVDDPAFRKLFKKHVNALFTKGLWHRDFSDCWVVDCPDTSLIGKNFEEIGAVEGKDAVDAYFDLAVQYRNDLRWKTNYGNHRPEIMHKLLASPYTHVGFADSGAHLESIAQYNFPLRLLKYVRDADEAGLPFMSVAEGVNAVTADLA
;
A
#
# COMPACT_ATOMS: atom_id res chain seq x y z
N MET A 1 47.55 1.20 14.72
CA MET A 1 46.10 1.15 14.62
C MET A 1 45.60 -0.13 15.23
N GLN A 2 44.66 -0.07 16.17
CA GLN A 2 44.07 -1.29 16.75
C GLN A 2 43.25 -1.97 15.64
N GLN A 3 43.59 -3.21 15.32
CA GLN A 3 42.89 -3.97 14.29
C GLN A 3 41.68 -4.64 14.95
N TYR A 4 40.48 -4.08 14.72
CA TYR A 4 39.24 -4.66 15.22
C TYR A 4 38.86 -5.92 14.45
N VAL A 5 38.26 -6.89 15.13
CA VAL A 5 37.75 -8.15 14.54
C VAL A 5 36.41 -7.90 13.84
N TYR A 6 35.58 -7.01 14.40
CA TYR A 6 34.27 -6.66 13.92
C TYR A 6 34.13 -5.14 13.77
N ASP A 7 33.16 -4.70 12.98
CA ASP A 7 32.75 -3.30 12.90
C ASP A 7 31.76 -2.96 14.01
N ILE A 8 30.89 -3.92 14.34
CA ILE A 8 29.86 -3.82 15.36
C ILE A 8 29.77 -5.14 16.12
N VAL A 9 29.62 -5.03 17.44
CA VAL A 9 29.23 -6.13 18.32
C VAL A 9 27.87 -5.80 18.95
N ILE A 10 26.97 -6.80 19.02
CA ILE A 10 25.69 -6.72 19.73
C ILE A 10 25.69 -7.85 20.75
N ASN A 11 25.68 -7.53 22.03
CA ASN A 11 25.71 -8.49 23.12
C ASN A 11 24.33 -8.61 23.81
N HIS A 12 24.03 -9.76 24.39
CA HIS A 12 22.90 -10.05 25.29
C HIS A 12 21.49 -9.91 24.68
N GLY A 13 21.37 -9.86 23.36
CA GLY A 13 20.08 -9.72 22.70
C GLY A 13 19.31 -11.04 22.59
N GLN A 14 18.00 -11.00 22.75
CA GLN A 14 17.13 -12.12 22.38
C GLN A 14 17.04 -12.16 20.86
N PHE A 15 17.81 -13.02 20.24
CA PHE A 15 17.98 -13.09 18.79
C PHE A 15 16.96 -14.01 18.14
N PHE A 16 16.28 -13.49 17.11
CA PHE A 16 15.40 -14.21 16.20
C PHE A 16 16.01 -14.15 14.80
N ASP A 17 16.25 -15.28 14.18
CA ASP A 17 16.90 -15.36 12.86
C ASP A 17 15.92 -15.25 11.67
N GLY A 18 14.62 -15.10 11.93
CA GLY A 18 13.56 -15.06 10.92
C GLY A 18 13.07 -16.43 10.43
N SER A 19 13.58 -17.55 10.96
CA SER A 19 13.23 -18.93 10.53
C SER A 19 12.10 -19.59 11.33
N CYS A 20 11.28 -18.83 12.05
CA CYS A 20 10.25 -19.33 12.97
C CYS A 20 10.79 -20.14 14.16
N ARG A 21 12.09 -20.17 14.43
CA ARG A 21 12.66 -20.76 15.64
C ARG A 21 12.59 -19.79 16.81
N ASP A 22 12.33 -20.30 17.98
CA ASP A 22 12.26 -19.48 19.19
C ASP A 22 13.55 -18.69 19.41
N GLY A 23 13.40 -17.47 19.85
CA GLY A 23 14.51 -16.58 20.15
C GLY A 23 15.31 -17.06 21.35
N SER A 24 16.64 -16.89 21.28
CA SER A 24 17.54 -17.20 22.38
C SER A 24 18.56 -16.07 22.56
N ILE A 25 19.11 -15.94 23.77
CA ILE A 25 20.16 -14.95 24.01
C ILE A 25 21.37 -15.30 23.14
N ARG A 26 21.79 -14.36 22.32
CA ARG A 26 22.95 -14.49 21.42
C ARG A 26 23.74 -13.18 21.41
N HIS A 27 24.99 -13.35 20.94
CA HIS A 27 25.96 -12.27 20.78
C HIS A 27 26.42 -12.26 19.32
N LEU A 28 26.30 -11.11 18.64
CA LEU A 28 26.53 -11.00 17.22
C LEU A 28 27.78 -10.16 16.93
N GLY A 29 28.66 -10.68 16.09
CA GLY A 29 29.75 -9.93 15.47
C GLY A 29 29.43 -9.60 14.02
N ILE A 30 29.45 -8.32 13.66
CA ILE A 30 29.16 -7.83 12.32
C ILE A 30 30.44 -7.26 11.71
N ARG A 31 30.74 -7.65 10.47
CA ARG A 31 31.86 -7.16 9.69
C ARG A 31 31.45 -6.99 8.22
N ASP A 32 31.85 -5.90 7.61
CA ASP A 32 31.58 -5.60 6.19
C ASP A 32 30.06 -5.73 5.86
N GLY A 33 29.20 -5.24 6.79
CA GLY A 33 27.76 -5.30 6.65
C GLY A 33 27.11 -6.67 6.78
N ARG A 34 27.88 -7.68 7.27
CA ARG A 34 27.39 -9.08 7.43
C ARG A 34 27.54 -9.55 8.87
N VAL A 35 26.59 -10.34 9.35
CA VAL A 35 26.74 -11.11 10.58
C VAL A 35 27.71 -12.24 10.29
N VAL A 36 28.91 -12.16 10.83
CA VAL A 36 30.00 -13.16 10.62
C VAL A 36 30.16 -14.07 11.82
N THR A 37 29.63 -13.69 12.98
CA THR A 37 29.69 -14.49 14.22
C THR A 37 28.33 -14.43 14.91
N ILE A 38 27.85 -15.59 15.36
CA ILE A 38 26.74 -15.76 16.29
C ILE A 38 27.28 -16.64 17.44
N SER A 39 27.32 -16.10 18.66
CA SER A 39 27.96 -16.73 19.80
C SER A 39 26.98 -16.95 20.96
N ASP A 40 27.21 -18.00 21.74
CA ASP A 40 26.51 -18.27 23.00
C ASP A 40 27.14 -17.53 24.19
N VAL A 41 28.37 -17.00 24.01
CA VAL A 41 29.08 -16.23 25.01
C VAL A 41 29.34 -14.80 24.54
N PRO A 42 29.36 -13.80 25.46
CA PRO A 42 29.58 -12.41 25.10
C PRO A 42 30.88 -12.21 24.29
N LEU A 43 30.79 -11.43 23.25
CA LEU A 43 31.96 -11.01 22.47
C LEU A 43 32.66 -9.86 23.21
N PRO A 44 34.02 -9.82 23.20
CA PRO A 44 34.78 -8.81 23.92
C PRO A 44 34.50 -7.39 23.41
N ASP A 45 34.35 -6.44 24.31
CA ASP A 45 34.08 -5.02 23.95
C ASP A 45 35.20 -4.41 23.11
N HIS A 46 36.45 -4.86 23.30
CA HIS A 46 37.57 -4.37 22.50
C HIS A 46 37.62 -4.97 21.08
N ALA A 47 36.73 -5.93 20.76
CA ALA A 47 36.69 -6.57 19.45
C ALA A 47 36.07 -5.70 18.34
N ALA A 48 35.35 -4.62 18.68
CA ALA A 48 34.73 -3.72 17.75
C ALA A 48 34.80 -2.23 18.23
N PRO A 49 34.79 -1.25 17.31
CA PRO A 49 34.67 0.16 17.67
C PRO A 49 33.27 0.56 18.17
N LYS A 50 32.26 -0.27 17.88
CA LYS A 50 30.85 -0.05 18.29
C LYS A 50 30.35 -1.32 18.97
N VAL A 51 29.97 -1.22 20.24
CA VAL A 51 29.39 -2.31 21.02
C VAL A 51 28.03 -1.87 21.55
N TYR A 52 27.03 -2.70 21.33
CA TYR A 52 25.67 -2.49 21.83
C TYR A 52 25.32 -3.58 22.84
N ASP A 53 24.87 -3.18 24.02
CA ASP A 53 24.21 -4.08 24.97
C ASP A 53 22.70 -4.12 24.66
N ALA A 54 22.24 -5.26 24.19
CA ALA A 54 20.84 -5.51 23.83
C ALA A 54 20.09 -6.28 24.93
N THR A 55 20.53 -6.20 26.19
CA THR A 55 19.85 -6.83 27.33
C THR A 55 18.38 -6.42 27.38
N GLY A 56 17.46 -7.41 27.36
CA GLY A 56 16.01 -7.20 27.36
C GLY A 56 15.45 -6.73 26.02
N GLN A 57 16.24 -6.70 24.96
CA GLN A 57 15.81 -6.31 23.62
C GLN A 57 15.77 -7.51 22.67
N TRP A 58 14.87 -7.44 21.68
CA TRP A 58 14.86 -8.36 20.55
C TRP A 58 15.83 -7.88 19.47
N VAL A 59 16.63 -8.81 18.95
CA VAL A 59 17.50 -8.59 17.78
C VAL A 59 16.94 -9.43 16.64
N THR A 60 16.54 -8.78 15.57
CA THR A 60 15.84 -9.41 14.43
C THR A 60 16.49 -9.00 13.11
N PRO A 61 16.26 -9.73 12.01
CA PRO A 61 16.50 -9.19 10.68
C PRO A 61 15.69 -7.89 10.48
N GLY A 62 16.15 -7.03 9.60
CA GLY A 62 15.39 -5.83 9.23
C GLY A 62 14.08 -6.17 8.56
N PHE A 63 13.05 -5.36 8.80
CA PHE A 63 11.71 -5.58 8.26
C PHE A 63 11.62 -5.22 6.78
N ILE A 64 10.69 -5.86 6.08
CA ILE A 64 10.46 -5.68 4.64
C ILE A 64 9.05 -5.12 4.42
N GLU A 65 8.95 -4.04 3.66
CA GLU A 65 7.69 -3.51 3.17
C GLU A 65 7.53 -3.84 1.69
N THR A 66 6.49 -4.60 1.33
CA THR A 66 6.28 -5.10 -0.03
C THR A 66 5.28 -4.29 -0.82
N HIS A 67 4.68 -3.24 -0.23
CA HIS A 67 3.73 -2.36 -0.88
C HIS A 67 3.86 -0.93 -0.35
N SER A 68 4.52 -0.10 -1.11
CA SER A 68 4.70 1.31 -0.79
C SER A 68 4.63 2.18 -2.06
N HIS A 69 4.49 3.48 -1.85
CA HIS A 69 4.37 4.52 -2.88
C HIS A 69 5.43 5.62 -2.69
N TYR A 70 6.62 5.22 -2.32
CA TYR A 70 7.78 6.11 -2.17
C TYR A 70 8.33 6.66 -3.50
N ASP A 71 7.68 6.37 -4.63
CA ASP A 71 8.16 6.66 -5.98
C ASP A 71 8.56 8.12 -6.19
N ALA A 72 7.82 9.07 -5.61
CA ALA A 72 8.19 10.49 -5.64
C ALA A 72 9.11 10.87 -4.47
N GLU A 73 8.82 10.39 -3.25
CA GLU A 73 9.56 10.76 -2.05
C GLU A 73 11.02 10.33 -2.12
N VAL A 74 11.31 9.12 -2.60
CA VAL A 74 12.68 8.60 -2.69
C VAL A 74 13.59 9.42 -3.63
N ILE A 75 12.98 10.09 -4.62
CA ILE A 75 13.72 11.00 -5.52
C ILE A 75 14.14 12.29 -4.78
N ALA A 76 13.28 12.77 -3.87
CA ALA A 76 13.52 13.98 -3.09
C ALA A 76 14.36 13.72 -1.84
N THR A 77 14.04 12.65 -1.11
CA THR A 77 14.61 12.29 0.20
C THR A 77 14.91 10.78 0.27
N PRO A 78 16.02 10.34 -0.35
CA PRO A 78 16.33 8.90 -0.49
C PRO A 78 16.55 8.18 0.84
N SER A 79 16.69 8.89 1.94
CA SER A 79 16.84 8.29 3.28
C SER A 79 15.61 7.55 3.77
N LEU A 80 14.40 7.87 3.28
CA LEU A 80 13.12 7.27 3.70
C LEU A 80 13.05 7.07 5.22
N LYS A 81 13.36 8.14 5.95
CA LYS A 81 13.65 8.13 7.39
C LYS A 81 12.53 7.50 8.23
N GLU A 82 11.27 7.71 7.83
CA GLU A 82 10.14 7.20 8.61
C GLU A 82 10.08 5.66 8.60
N SER A 83 10.31 5.00 7.47
CA SER A 83 10.40 3.53 7.43
C SER A 83 11.61 3.02 8.19
N VAL A 84 12.80 3.64 7.98
CA VAL A 84 14.05 3.21 8.63
C VAL A 84 13.96 3.28 10.16
N ARG A 85 13.41 4.37 10.72
CA ARG A 85 13.29 4.51 12.18
C ARG A 85 12.35 3.49 12.83
N HIS A 86 11.47 2.85 12.03
CA HIS A 86 10.59 1.77 12.48
C HIS A 86 11.15 0.37 12.16
N GLY A 87 12.42 0.29 11.75
CA GLY A 87 13.13 -0.97 11.51
C GLY A 87 12.89 -1.58 10.13
N VAL A 88 12.23 -0.86 9.20
CA VAL A 88 12.08 -1.29 7.81
C VAL A 88 13.40 -1.00 7.08
N THR A 89 14.05 -2.06 6.61
CA THR A 89 15.35 -2.00 5.92
C THR A 89 15.28 -2.34 4.45
N SER A 90 14.10 -2.74 3.97
CA SER A 90 13.85 -3.02 2.55
C SER A 90 12.45 -2.61 2.18
N VAL A 91 12.29 -1.90 1.06
CA VAL A 91 11.00 -1.41 0.54
C VAL A 91 10.83 -1.78 -0.92
N LEU A 92 9.60 -2.12 -1.32
CA LEU A 92 9.22 -2.29 -2.71
C LEU A 92 8.30 -1.13 -3.14
N ILE A 93 8.70 -0.42 -4.18
CA ILE A 93 7.96 0.70 -4.80
C ILE A 93 7.39 0.31 -6.16
N GLY A 94 6.67 1.21 -6.82
CA GLY A 94 6.04 0.93 -8.12
C GLY A 94 4.76 0.11 -7.98
N SER A 95 4.05 0.24 -6.86
CA SER A 95 2.80 -0.47 -6.56
C SER A 95 1.60 0.06 -7.38
N CYS A 96 0.45 -0.58 -7.30
CA CYS A 96 -0.85 -0.11 -7.85
C CYS A 96 -0.83 0.30 -9.32
N SER A 97 -0.02 -0.33 -10.16
CA SER A 97 0.21 -0.02 -11.59
C SER A 97 0.99 1.26 -11.87
N ILE A 98 1.45 1.95 -10.84
CA ILE A 98 2.13 3.25 -10.94
C ILE A 98 3.62 3.02 -10.71
N SER A 99 4.45 3.47 -11.65
CA SER A 99 5.91 3.59 -11.47
C SER A 99 6.41 4.79 -12.25
N MET A 100 7.62 5.23 -11.93
CA MET A 100 8.22 6.40 -12.60
C MET A 100 9.36 5.97 -13.52
N ILE A 101 9.21 4.84 -14.23
CA ILE A 101 10.28 4.22 -15.01
C ILE A 101 10.29 4.75 -16.45
N ASN A 102 9.21 4.52 -17.21
CA ASN A 102 9.19 4.70 -18.67
C ASN A 102 8.52 6.00 -19.12
N ALA A 103 7.45 6.42 -18.45
CA ALA A 103 6.66 7.59 -18.85
C ALA A 103 7.41 8.92 -18.60
N GLN A 104 6.96 9.99 -19.25
CA GLN A 104 7.53 11.32 -19.09
C GLN A 104 7.22 11.91 -17.70
N PRO A 105 7.99 12.89 -17.21
CA PRO A 105 7.76 13.50 -15.89
C PRO A 105 6.32 13.95 -15.63
N GLU A 106 5.70 14.60 -16.61
CA GLU A 106 4.31 15.04 -16.52
C GLU A 106 3.33 13.88 -16.40
N ASP A 107 3.54 12.81 -17.17
CA ASP A 107 2.70 11.62 -17.13
C ASP A 107 2.87 10.87 -15.80
N CYS A 108 4.11 10.74 -15.32
CA CYS A 108 4.38 10.14 -14.00
C CYS A 108 3.68 10.91 -12.88
N SER A 109 3.75 12.25 -12.90
CA SER A 109 3.06 13.10 -11.94
C SER A 109 1.55 12.93 -12.01
N ASP A 110 0.97 13.00 -13.22
CA ASP A 110 -0.49 12.90 -13.42
C ASP A 110 -1.04 11.52 -13.03
N LEU A 111 -0.27 10.44 -13.18
CA LEU A 111 -0.63 9.10 -12.73
C LEU A 111 -0.57 8.94 -11.21
N PHE A 112 0.32 9.69 -10.53
CA PHE A 112 0.66 9.48 -9.12
C PHE A 112 -0.13 10.38 -8.17
N THR A 113 -0.19 11.67 -8.44
CA THR A 113 -0.49 12.68 -7.42
C THR A 113 -1.91 12.61 -6.87
N ARG A 114 -2.92 12.43 -7.70
CA ARG A 114 -4.31 12.31 -7.24
C ARG A 114 -4.59 10.95 -6.60
N VAL A 115 -4.00 9.88 -7.13
CA VAL A 115 -4.18 8.52 -6.59
C VAL A 115 -3.61 8.45 -5.18
N GLU A 116 -2.38 8.92 -5.01
CA GLU A 116 -1.66 8.82 -3.75
C GLU A 116 -1.90 10.01 -2.80
N ALA A 117 -2.77 10.93 -3.21
CA ALA A 117 -3.09 12.14 -2.43
C ALA A 117 -1.84 12.92 -2.02
N VAL A 118 -0.91 13.12 -2.96
CA VAL A 118 0.29 13.93 -2.79
C VAL A 118 0.18 15.15 -3.72
N PRO A 119 0.41 16.38 -3.23
CA PRO A 119 0.23 17.59 -4.03
C PRO A 119 1.06 17.59 -5.32
N ARG A 120 0.42 17.83 -6.48
CA ARG A 120 1.07 17.84 -7.80
C ARG A 120 2.15 18.91 -7.91
N GLU A 121 1.94 20.05 -7.27
CA GLU A 121 2.89 21.16 -7.19
C GLU A 121 4.17 20.80 -6.44
N ALA A 122 4.15 19.79 -5.59
CA ALA A 122 5.33 19.25 -4.94
C ALA A 122 6.05 18.20 -5.80
N VAL A 123 5.28 17.32 -6.47
CA VAL A 123 5.83 16.16 -7.20
C VAL A 123 6.39 16.54 -8.58
N LEU A 124 5.61 17.30 -9.38
CA LEU A 124 6.00 17.58 -10.77
C LEU A 124 7.31 18.34 -10.92
N PRO A 125 7.62 19.39 -10.12
CA PRO A 125 8.91 20.08 -10.21
C PRO A 125 10.09 19.15 -9.93
N ILE A 126 9.98 18.28 -8.92
CA ILE A 126 11.02 17.30 -8.57
C ILE A 126 11.26 16.33 -9.73
N LEU A 127 10.19 15.81 -10.35
CA LEU A 127 10.32 14.92 -11.50
C LEU A 127 10.96 15.60 -12.69
N LYS A 128 10.59 16.85 -12.99
CA LYS A 128 11.21 17.64 -14.08
C LYS A 128 12.70 17.90 -13.86
N GLU A 129 13.10 18.10 -12.62
CA GLU A 129 14.49 18.36 -12.25
C GLU A 129 15.32 17.07 -12.22
N LYS A 130 14.81 16.00 -11.57
CA LYS A 130 15.60 14.83 -11.18
C LYS A 130 15.45 13.63 -12.12
N LYS A 131 14.31 13.47 -12.80
CA LYS A 131 14.07 12.32 -13.68
C LYS A 131 14.86 12.45 -14.99
N THR A 132 16.11 12.00 -14.96
CA THR A 132 17.01 12.03 -16.12
C THR A 132 17.02 10.74 -16.94
N TRP A 133 16.41 9.69 -16.43
CA TRP A 133 16.31 8.37 -17.08
C TRP A 133 15.08 8.29 -17.98
N ARG A 134 15.12 7.36 -18.95
CA ARG A 134 14.07 7.10 -19.93
C ARG A 134 13.68 5.62 -20.03
N ASP A 135 14.38 4.77 -19.29
CA ASP A 135 14.22 3.32 -19.27
C ASP A 135 14.59 2.74 -17.91
N ALA A 136 14.37 1.45 -17.75
CA ALA A 136 14.60 0.75 -16.50
C ALA A 136 16.09 0.67 -16.10
N ALA A 137 16.98 0.60 -17.04
CA ALA A 137 18.43 0.56 -16.77
C ALA A 137 18.91 1.91 -16.23
N GLY A 138 18.48 3.00 -16.85
CA GLY A 138 18.75 4.36 -16.36
C GLY A 138 18.12 4.64 -15.00
N TYR A 139 16.89 4.15 -14.77
CA TYR A 139 16.20 4.21 -13.47
C TYR A 139 17.01 3.53 -12.39
N ARG A 140 17.42 2.28 -12.59
CA ARG A 140 18.31 1.57 -11.66
C ARG A 140 19.61 2.32 -11.43
N GLY A 141 20.29 2.75 -12.51
CA GLY A 141 21.55 3.49 -12.41
C GLY A 141 21.42 4.83 -11.69
N PHE A 142 20.24 5.45 -11.66
CA PHE A 142 19.98 6.63 -10.83
C PHE A 142 20.01 6.25 -9.35
N TYR A 143 19.25 5.21 -8.93
CA TYR A 143 19.17 4.81 -7.54
C TYR A 143 20.44 4.15 -7.00
N ASP A 144 21.20 3.45 -7.82
CA ASP A 144 22.51 2.89 -7.44
C ASP A 144 23.50 3.97 -6.96
N ARG A 145 23.26 5.24 -7.31
CA ARG A 145 24.09 6.39 -6.91
C ARG A 145 23.50 7.20 -5.75
N GLN A 146 22.28 6.88 -5.29
CA GLN A 146 21.66 7.62 -4.20
C GLN A 146 22.07 7.07 -2.83
N PRO A 147 22.16 7.91 -1.80
CA PRO A 147 22.37 7.48 -0.41
C PRO A 147 21.05 6.95 0.19
N LEU A 148 20.62 5.79 -0.30
CA LEU A 148 19.37 5.18 0.17
C LEU A 148 19.45 4.79 1.64
N GLY A 149 18.39 5.07 2.41
CA GLY A 149 18.26 4.58 3.78
C GLY A 149 18.00 3.06 3.80
N PRO A 150 16.86 2.58 3.30
CA PRO A 150 16.59 1.15 3.14
C PRO A 150 17.10 0.64 1.80
N ASN A 151 17.23 -0.67 1.67
CA ASN A 151 17.34 -1.31 0.36
C ASN A 151 16.04 -1.09 -0.42
N MET A 152 16.14 -0.92 -1.73
CA MET A 152 14.99 -0.64 -2.57
C MET A 152 14.88 -1.64 -3.72
N GLY A 153 13.69 -2.21 -3.88
CA GLY A 153 13.26 -2.91 -5.08
C GLY A 153 12.10 -2.17 -5.74
N SER A 154 11.83 -2.44 -7.01
CA SER A 154 10.72 -1.81 -7.73
C SER A 154 9.94 -2.82 -8.57
N PHE A 155 8.63 -2.61 -8.63
CA PHE A 155 7.80 -3.11 -9.72
C PHE A 155 7.83 -2.12 -10.88
N VAL A 156 7.63 -2.61 -12.11
CA VAL A 156 7.23 -1.74 -13.20
C VAL A 156 5.71 -1.67 -13.24
N GLY A 157 5.16 -0.45 -13.25
CA GLY A 157 3.72 -0.23 -13.26
C GLY A 157 3.12 -0.48 -14.66
N HIS A 158 2.01 -1.22 -14.74
CA HIS A 158 1.33 -1.44 -16.02
C HIS A 158 0.79 -0.12 -16.62
N SER A 159 0.35 0.84 -15.79
CA SER A 159 -0.07 2.16 -16.26
C SER A 159 1.09 2.95 -16.86
N ASP A 160 2.27 2.88 -16.24
CA ASP A 160 3.51 3.50 -16.77
C ASP A 160 3.87 2.92 -18.14
N ILE A 161 3.92 1.58 -18.28
CA ILE A 161 4.17 0.91 -19.56
C ILE A 161 3.15 1.35 -20.62
N ARG A 162 1.87 1.35 -20.27
CA ARG A 162 0.78 1.65 -21.21
C ARG A 162 0.83 3.10 -21.70
N VAL A 163 1.12 4.06 -20.79
CA VAL A 163 1.28 5.47 -21.15
C VAL A 163 2.53 5.69 -22.00
N ALA A 164 3.64 5.08 -21.65
CA ALA A 164 4.87 5.19 -22.43
C ALA A 164 4.72 4.71 -23.89
N VAL A 165 3.82 3.75 -24.13
CA VAL A 165 3.60 3.16 -25.46
C VAL A 165 2.47 3.85 -26.23
N MET A 166 1.35 4.19 -25.57
CA MET A 166 0.14 4.68 -26.24
C MET A 166 -0.06 6.20 -26.10
N GLY A 167 0.68 6.87 -25.21
CA GLY A 167 0.41 8.24 -24.76
C GLY A 167 -0.77 8.31 -23.79
N LEU A 168 -0.79 9.31 -22.91
CA LEU A 168 -1.75 9.44 -21.80
C LEU A 168 -3.21 9.41 -22.27
N GLU A 169 -3.55 10.17 -23.30
CA GLU A 169 -4.97 10.28 -23.77
C GLU A 169 -5.54 8.96 -24.27
N ARG A 170 -4.76 8.22 -25.10
CA ARG A 170 -5.20 6.91 -25.59
C ARG A 170 -5.15 5.85 -24.50
N ALA A 171 -4.15 5.89 -23.62
CA ALA A 171 -4.00 4.95 -22.53
C ALA A 171 -5.15 5.05 -21.51
N THR A 172 -5.70 6.25 -21.30
CA THR A 172 -6.86 6.55 -20.44
C THR A 172 -8.19 6.54 -21.19
N SER A 173 -8.32 5.70 -22.20
CA SER A 173 -9.53 5.56 -23.02
C SER A 173 -9.80 4.09 -23.37
N PRO A 174 -10.99 3.75 -23.91
CA PRO A 174 -11.29 2.40 -24.39
C PRO A 174 -10.47 1.95 -25.62
N ALA A 175 -9.53 2.79 -26.11
CA ALA A 175 -8.68 2.48 -27.25
C ALA A 175 -7.89 1.19 -27.02
N LYS A 176 -7.87 0.35 -28.06
CA LYS A 176 -7.09 -0.88 -28.04
C LYS A 176 -5.66 -0.60 -28.48
N PRO A 177 -4.66 -1.19 -27.83
CA PRO A 177 -3.30 -1.19 -28.38
C PRO A 177 -3.26 -2.02 -29.68
N SER A 178 -2.44 -1.58 -30.64
CA SER A 178 -2.08 -2.34 -31.82
C SER A 178 -1.16 -3.51 -31.47
N GLU A 179 -0.92 -4.42 -32.40
CA GLU A 179 0.02 -5.53 -32.18
C GLU A 179 1.45 -5.05 -31.91
N GLN A 180 1.88 -4.00 -32.61
CA GLN A 180 3.20 -3.38 -32.39
C GLN A 180 3.29 -2.74 -31.00
N GLU A 181 2.23 -2.07 -30.54
CA GLU A 181 2.18 -1.50 -29.18
C GLU A 181 2.21 -2.60 -28.12
N LEU A 182 1.50 -3.72 -28.33
CA LEU A 182 1.55 -4.87 -27.41
C LEU A 182 2.96 -5.47 -27.34
N GLN A 183 3.65 -5.62 -28.48
CA GLN A 183 5.04 -6.08 -28.53
C GLN A 183 5.99 -5.11 -27.82
N LYS A 184 5.76 -3.78 -27.96
CA LYS A 184 6.57 -2.79 -27.24
C LYS A 184 6.34 -2.84 -25.73
N MET A 185 5.09 -3.06 -25.27
CA MET A 185 4.78 -3.28 -23.85
C MET A 185 5.49 -4.53 -23.30
N GLU A 186 5.52 -5.60 -24.08
CA GLU A 186 6.27 -6.82 -23.74
C GLU A 186 7.77 -6.55 -23.62
N SER A 187 8.37 -5.79 -24.56
CA SER A 187 9.78 -5.38 -24.53
C SER A 187 10.10 -4.56 -23.27
N LEU A 188 9.29 -3.54 -22.95
CA LEU A 188 9.51 -2.70 -21.77
C LEU A 188 9.43 -3.52 -20.46
N LEU A 189 8.54 -4.53 -20.39
CA LEU A 189 8.50 -5.42 -19.24
C LEU A 189 9.76 -6.27 -19.14
N GLU A 190 10.25 -6.85 -20.25
CA GLU A 190 11.49 -7.64 -20.26
C GLU A 190 12.70 -6.76 -19.88
N GLU A 191 12.81 -5.56 -20.44
CA GLU A 191 13.84 -4.58 -20.11
C GLU A 191 13.84 -4.21 -18.61
N ALA A 192 12.64 -4.04 -18.02
CA ALA A 192 12.49 -3.76 -16.60
C ALA A 192 12.95 -4.95 -15.73
N LEU A 193 12.59 -6.17 -16.10
CA LEU A 193 13.03 -7.38 -15.41
C LEU A 193 14.55 -7.61 -15.55
N ASP A 194 15.12 -7.29 -16.70
CA ASP A 194 16.58 -7.38 -16.92
C ASP A 194 17.34 -6.33 -16.10
N ALA A 195 16.74 -5.15 -15.90
CA ALA A 195 17.28 -4.12 -15.02
C ALA A 195 17.15 -4.45 -13.51
N GLY A 196 16.42 -5.52 -13.15
CA GLY A 196 16.28 -5.99 -11.78
C GLY A 196 14.96 -5.63 -11.09
N CYS A 197 13.95 -5.15 -11.85
CA CYS A 197 12.60 -5.04 -11.28
C CYS A 197 12.10 -6.42 -10.83
N VAL A 198 11.45 -6.47 -9.66
CA VAL A 198 10.96 -7.73 -9.06
C VAL A 198 9.75 -8.32 -9.79
N GLY A 199 9.08 -7.50 -10.60
CA GLY A 199 7.89 -7.89 -11.33
C GLY A 199 7.12 -6.70 -11.90
N MET A 200 5.81 -6.89 -12.07
CA MET A 200 4.90 -5.86 -12.58
C MET A 200 3.73 -5.66 -11.62
N SER A 201 3.38 -4.41 -11.37
CA SER A 201 2.16 -4.04 -10.66
C SER A 201 1.03 -3.68 -11.65
N LEU A 202 -0.22 -3.91 -11.24
CA LEU A 202 -1.41 -3.57 -12.02
C LEU A 202 -2.58 -3.17 -11.13
N MET A 203 -3.51 -2.41 -11.72
CA MET A 203 -4.72 -1.94 -11.08
C MET A 203 -5.91 -2.21 -11.99
N THR A 204 -7.01 -2.73 -11.44
CA THR A 204 -8.24 -2.95 -12.20
C THR A 204 -9.46 -2.26 -11.59
N THR A 205 -9.32 -1.62 -10.45
CA THR A 205 -10.37 -0.74 -9.89
C THR A 205 -10.47 0.56 -10.68
N ARG A 206 -11.67 1.14 -10.71
CA ARG A 206 -11.93 2.41 -11.39
C ARG A 206 -11.90 3.61 -10.44
N LEU A 207 -11.59 3.37 -9.17
CA LEU A 207 -11.62 4.39 -8.13
C LEU A 207 -10.39 5.30 -8.21
N ASP A 208 -9.28 4.78 -8.74
CA ASP A 208 -8.04 5.53 -8.85
C ASP A 208 -8.01 6.31 -10.17
N LYS A 209 -7.85 7.61 -10.06
CA LYS A 209 -8.02 8.55 -11.17
C LYS A 209 -6.80 9.42 -11.40
N VAL A 210 -6.59 9.74 -12.67
CA VAL A 210 -5.49 10.59 -13.16
C VAL A 210 -5.70 12.05 -12.75
N ASP A 211 -4.61 12.72 -12.44
CA ASP A 211 -4.49 14.16 -12.17
C ASP A 211 -4.17 14.97 -13.45
N GLY A 212 -3.85 16.24 -13.29
CA GLY A 212 -3.47 17.17 -14.36
C GLY A 212 -4.62 17.57 -15.27
N ASP A 213 -4.33 18.34 -16.33
CA ASP A 213 -5.36 18.90 -17.21
C ASP A 213 -5.70 18.01 -18.40
N ARG A 214 -4.74 17.15 -18.81
CA ARG A 214 -4.85 16.36 -20.06
C ARG A 214 -5.82 15.19 -19.96
N ALA A 215 -5.97 14.60 -18.76
CA ALA A 215 -6.81 13.42 -18.53
C ALA A 215 -7.50 13.44 -17.15
N TRP A 216 -7.82 14.63 -16.66
CA TRP A 216 -8.44 14.84 -15.36
C TRP A 216 -9.59 13.87 -15.08
N SER A 217 -9.55 13.25 -13.90
CA SER A 217 -10.60 12.37 -13.40
C SER A 217 -10.88 11.11 -14.24
N ARG A 218 -10.04 10.78 -15.23
CA ARG A 218 -10.15 9.49 -15.91
C ARG A 218 -9.52 8.40 -15.05
N PRO A 219 -10.11 7.19 -15.00
CA PRO A 219 -9.46 6.05 -14.34
C PRO A 219 -8.03 5.79 -14.86
N LEU A 220 -7.19 5.20 -14.03
CA LEU A 220 -5.82 4.83 -14.41
C LEU A 220 -5.77 3.97 -15.68
N PRO A 221 -4.72 4.11 -16.51
CA PRO A 221 -4.55 3.38 -17.77
C PRO A 221 -4.73 1.87 -17.65
N SER A 222 -4.24 1.27 -16.57
CA SER A 222 -4.36 -0.18 -16.31
C SER A 222 -5.81 -0.67 -16.26
N THR A 223 -6.75 0.19 -15.84
CA THR A 223 -8.18 -0.11 -15.76
C THR A 223 -8.85 -0.31 -17.13
N TYR A 224 -8.32 0.33 -18.17
CA TYR A 224 -8.82 0.21 -19.54
C TYR A 224 -8.26 -1.02 -20.28
N ALA A 225 -7.24 -1.66 -19.72
CA ALA A 225 -6.58 -2.79 -20.34
C ALA A 225 -7.54 -3.98 -20.51
N ARG A 226 -7.48 -4.62 -21.65
CA ARG A 226 -8.21 -5.86 -21.91
C ARG A 226 -7.45 -7.04 -21.34
N TRP A 227 -8.19 -8.08 -20.98
CA TRP A 227 -7.60 -9.27 -20.37
C TRP A 227 -6.54 -9.96 -21.26
N ASN A 228 -6.62 -9.82 -22.60
CA ASN A 228 -5.58 -10.31 -23.51
C ASN A 228 -4.25 -9.57 -23.36
N GLU A 229 -4.27 -8.27 -23.11
CA GLU A 229 -3.08 -7.47 -22.84
C GLU A 229 -2.38 -8.01 -21.58
N PHE A 230 -3.10 -8.14 -20.47
CA PHE A 230 -2.55 -8.75 -19.25
C PHE A 230 -2.01 -10.16 -19.46
N LYS A 231 -2.71 -11.03 -20.21
CA LYS A 231 -2.25 -12.40 -20.44
C LYS A 231 -0.90 -12.47 -21.16
N ARG A 232 -0.59 -11.54 -22.06
CA ARG A 232 0.71 -11.46 -22.72
C ARG A 232 1.81 -11.19 -21.72
N LEU A 233 1.63 -10.16 -20.88
CA LEU A 233 2.58 -9.76 -19.83
C LEU A 233 2.71 -10.86 -18.76
N PHE A 234 1.63 -11.49 -18.34
CA PHE A 234 1.66 -12.61 -17.39
C PHE A 234 2.45 -13.82 -17.89
N ARG A 235 2.50 -14.06 -19.21
CA ARG A 235 3.38 -15.10 -19.77
C ARG A 235 4.86 -14.79 -19.53
N ILE A 236 5.25 -13.53 -19.63
CA ILE A 236 6.61 -13.06 -19.35
C ILE A 236 6.91 -13.24 -17.86
N LEU A 237 6.06 -12.69 -16.98
CA LEU A 237 6.26 -12.81 -15.52
C LEU A 237 6.43 -14.27 -15.08
N ARG A 238 5.61 -15.18 -15.63
CA ARG A 238 5.69 -16.60 -15.32
C ARG A 238 6.99 -17.22 -15.80
N ARG A 239 7.44 -16.92 -17.03
CA ARG A 239 8.70 -17.40 -17.60
C ARG A 239 9.89 -16.92 -16.80
N ARG A 240 9.88 -15.67 -16.38
CA ARG A 240 10.94 -14.99 -15.60
C ARG A 240 10.87 -15.28 -14.08
N ASN A 241 9.88 -16.02 -13.61
CA ASN A 241 9.62 -16.23 -12.19
C ASN A 241 9.42 -14.93 -11.39
N ALA A 242 8.94 -13.90 -12.04
CA ALA A 242 8.70 -12.58 -11.49
C ALA A 242 7.33 -12.49 -10.79
N VAL A 243 7.15 -11.47 -9.95
CA VAL A 243 5.95 -11.25 -9.16
C VAL A 243 4.93 -10.43 -9.95
N MET A 244 3.66 -10.81 -9.88
CA MET A 244 2.53 -9.97 -10.23
C MET A 244 1.92 -9.41 -8.94
N GLN A 245 2.00 -8.10 -8.76
CA GLN A 245 1.27 -7.41 -7.71
C GLN A 245 0.01 -6.78 -8.30
N GLY A 246 -1.11 -6.77 -7.58
CA GLY A 246 -2.30 -6.16 -8.15
C GLY A 246 -3.39 -5.84 -7.16
N ALA A 247 -4.24 -4.88 -7.55
CA ALA A 247 -5.49 -4.57 -6.88
C ALA A 247 -6.66 -4.98 -7.79
N PRO A 248 -7.42 -6.01 -7.39
CA PRO A 248 -8.59 -6.42 -8.14
C PRO A 248 -9.73 -5.41 -7.96
N ASP A 249 -10.59 -5.30 -8.98
CA ASP A 249 -11.84 -4.54 -8.85
C ASP A 249 -12.75 -5.21 -7.81
N ALA A 250 -12.91 -4.57 -6.67
CA ALA A 250 -13.73 -5.06 -5.56
C ALA A 250 -15.22 -5.17 -5.93
N VAL A 251 -15.69 -4.39 -6.91
CA VAL A 251 -17.07 -4.40 -7.40
C VAL A 251 -17.29 -5.56 -8.37
N LYS A 252 -16.31 -5.86 -9.23
CA LYS A 252 -16.40 -6.94 -10.23
C LYS A 252 -15.72 -8.21 -9.75
N LYS A 253 -16.42 -9.00 -8.94
CA LYS A 253 -15.94 -10.29 -8.38
C LYS A 253 -15.31 -11.25 -9.41
N VAL A 254 -15.72 -11.16 -10.68
CA VAL A 254 -15.13 -11.93 -11.78
C VAL A 254 -13.63 -11.67 -11.96
N ASN A 255 -13.14 -10.48 -11.65
CA ASN A 255 -11.72 -10.18 -11.73
C ASN A 255 -10.89 -10.99 -10.73
N VAL A 256 -11.38 -11.14 -9.51
CA VAL A 256 -10.71 -11.98 -8.50
C VAL A 256 -10.54 -13.41 -8.99
N VAL A 257 -11.61 -14.00 -9.53
CA VAL A 257 -11.56 -15.38 -10.11
C VAL A 257 -10.54 -15.47 -11.26
N ARG A 258 -10.46 -14.45 -12.11
CA ARG A 258 -9.47 -14.40 -13.19
C ARG A 258 -8.03 -14.37 -12.68
N PHE A 259 -7.75 -13.59 -11.62
CA PHE A 259 -6.42 -13.56 -11.01
C PHE A 259 -6.08 -14.89 -10.33
N LEU A 260 -7.01 -15.49 -9.59
CA LEU A 260 -6.83 -16.83 -9.00
C LEU A 260 -6.50 -17.87 -10.08
N TRP A 261 -7.21 -17.82 -11.23
CA TRP A 261 -6.92 -18.68 -12.39
C TRP A 261 -5.55 -18.39 -12.99
N GLN A 262 -5.07 -17.16 -13.00
CA GLN A 262 -3.71 -16.87 -13.48
C GLN A 262 -2.64 -17.39 -12.53
N ALA A 263 -2.88 -17.43 -11.24
CA ALA A 263 -1.91 -17.94 -10.26
C ALA A 263 -1.66 -19.44 -10.36
N HIS A 264 -2.57 -20.24 -10.99
CA HIS A 264 -2.55 -21.70 -10.94
C HIS A 264 -1.27 -22.33 -11.51
N GLY A 265 -0.89 -23.47 -10.91
CA GLY A 265 0.27 -24.29 -11.28
C GLY A 265 -0.07 -25.72 -11.74
N LEU A 266 -1.34 -26.03 -12.12
CA LEU A 266 -1.77 -27.38 -12.47
C LEU A 266 -1.08 -27.96 -13.72
N PHE A 267 -0.92 -27.14 -14.77
CA PHE A 267 -0.36 -27.54 -16.05
C PHE A 267 0.77 -26.62 -16.54
N ARG A 268 1.24 -25.74 -15.67
CA ARG A 268 2.26 -24.73 -15.96
C ARG A 268 2.94 -24.28 -14.67
N ARG A 269 4.06 -23.56 -14.79
CA ARG A 269 4.68 -22.91 -13.64
C ARG A 269 3.67 -21.95 -12.99
N PRO A 270 3.45 -22.01 -11.67
CA PRO A 270 2.60 -21.04 -10.97
C PRO A 270 3.17 -19.64 -11.14
N MET A 271 2.29 -18.64 -11.23
CA MET A 271 2.68 -17.23 -11.18
C MET A 271 2.66 -16.76 -9.72
N LYS A 272 3.70 -16.07 -9.30
CA LYS A 272 3.73 -15.42 -7.99
C LYS A 272 2.78 -14.23 -8.01
N CYS A 273 1.73 -14.28 -7.19
CA CYS A 273 0.70 -13.26 -7.11
C CYS A 273 0.61 -12.70 -5.70
N SER A 274 0.81 -11.38 -5.57
CA SER A 274 0.59 -10.61 -4.34
C SER A 274 -0.54 -9.62 -4.58
N MET A 275 -1.68 -9.79 -3.90
CA MET A 275 -2.92 -9.07 -4.21
C MET A 275 -3.42 -8.23 -3.04
N LEU A 276 -3.83 -7.01 -3.29
CA LEU A 276 -4.61 -6.18 -2.37
C LEU A 276 -6.05 -6.67 -2.33
N THR A 277 -6.72 -6.75 -1.23
CA THR A 277 -6.24 -6.76 0.14
C THR A 277 -7.15 -7.68 0.95
N ALA A 278 -6.60 -8.33 1.98
CA ALA A 278 -7.37 -9.08 2.96
C ALA A 278 -7.56 -8.23 4.22
N LEU A 279 -8.74 -7.67 4.39
CA LEU A 279 -9.14 -6.85 5.53
C LEU A 279 -10.47 -7.35 6.10
N ASP A 280 -10.70 -7.05 7.37
CA ASP A 280 -12.00 -7.20 8.01
C ASP A 280 -12.82 -5.92 7.82
N LEU A 281 -13.45 -5.75 6.63
CA LEU A 281 -14.17 -4.54 6.29
C LEU A 281 -15.50 -4.43 7.03
N LYS A 282 -15.82 -3.24 7.57
CA LYS A 282 -17.14 -2.93 8.12
C LYS A 282 -18.25 -2.97 7.07
N SER A 283 -17.93 -2.53 5.84
CA SER A 283 -18.86 -2.55 4.70
C SER A 283 -19.22 -3.96 4.24
N ASN A 284 -18.29 -4.92 4.40
CA ASN A 284 -18.44 -6.29 3.92
C ASN A 284 -17.75 -7.29 4.88
N PRO A 285 -18.39 -7.67 5.99
CA PRO A 285 -17.80 -8.59 6.97
C PRO A 285 -17.46 -9.98 6.44
N TRP A 286 -18.04 -10.39 5.30
CA TRP A 286 -17.74 -11.67 4.67
C TRP A 286 -16.44 -11.68 3.85
N LEU A 287 -15.90 -10.50 3.54
CA LEU A 287 -14.69 -10.40 2.70
C LEU A 287 -13.50 -11.17 3.30
N ASN A 288 -13.31 -11.11 4.63
CA ASN A 288 -12.24 -11.84 5.31
C ASN A 288 -12.34 -13.36 5.11
N VAL A 289 -13.57 -13.92 5.06
CA VAL A 289 -13.80 -15.35 4.80
C VAL A 289 -13.49 -15.67 3.34
N VAL A 290 -13.96 -14.83 2.42
CA VAL A 290 -13.76 -15.01 0.97
C VAL A 290 -12.28 -14.94 0.61
N THR A 291 -11.54 -13.98 1.15
CA THR A 291 -10.09 -13.84 0.87
C THR A 291 -9.31 -15.03 1.41
N ARG A 292 -9.56 -15.49 2.64
CA ARG A 292 -8.91 -16.68 3.20
C ARG A 292 -9.24 -17.94 2.42
N LEU A 293 -10.52 -18.17 2.08
CA LEU A 293 -10.95 -19.32 1.29
C LEU A 293 -10.35 -19.30 -0.12
N SER A 294 -10.34 -18.14 -0.78
CA SER A 294 -9.76 -18.00 -2.13
C SER A 294 -8.25 -18.26 -2.13
N GLY A 295 -7.52 -17.78 -1.12
CA GLY A 295 -6.11 -18.08 -0.93
C GLY A 295 -5.86 -19.58 -0.72
N PHE A 296 -6.67 -20.24 0.11
CA PHE A 296 -6.62 -21.68 0.31
C PHE A 296 -6.85 -22.46 -1.01
N VAL A 297 -7.92 -22.13 -1.73
CA VAL A 297 -8.25 -22.79 -3.01
C VAL A 297 -7.15 -22.58 -4.05
N ALA A 298 -6.66 -21.34 -4.20
CA ALA A 298 -5.59 -21.02 -5.14
C ALA A 298 -4.34 -21.84 -4.91
N ASN A 299 -3.90 -21.95 -3.65
CA ASN A 299 -2.64 -22.61 -3.33
C ASN A 299 -2.78 -24.12 -3.18
N ARG A 300 -3.83 -24.61 -2.50
CA ARG A 300 -3.97 -26.04 -2.18
C ARG A 300 -4.54 -26.87 -3.34
N PHE A 301 -5.55 -26.34 -4.04
CA PHE A 301 -6.20 -27.07 -5.14
C PHE A 301 -5.65 -26.70 -6.51
N LEU A 302 -5.41 -25.41 -6.74
CA LEU A 302 -4.88 -24.95 -8.03
C LEU A 302 -3.34 -24.97 -8.08
N ARG A 303 -2.66 -25.40 -7.02
CA ARG A 303 -1.19 -25.45 -6.91
C ARG A 303 -0.56 -24.12 -7.31
N GLY A 304 -1.20 -23.00 -6.91
CA GLY A 304 -0.78 -21.66 -7.23
C GLY A 304 0.30 -21.14 -6.27
N ASN A 305 0.73 -19.93 -6.53
CA ASN A 305 1.50 -19.12 -5.58
C ASN A 305 0.79 -17.77 -5.46
N PHE A 306 -0.21 -17.73 -4.58
CA PHE A 306 -1.12 -16.61 -4.44
C PHE A 306 -1.23 -16.20 -2.98
N ARG A 307 -0.96 -14.92 -2.69
CA ARG A 307 -1.13 -14.36 -1.35
C ARG A 307 -1.85 -13.03 -1.39
N TRP A 308 -2.67 -12.79 -0.38
CA TRP A 308 -3.30 -11.51 -0.12
C TRP A 308 -2.39 -10.67 0.78
N GLN A 309 -2.34 -9.37 0.53
CA GLN A 309 -1.69 -8.43 1.44
C GLN A 309 -2.66 -8.06 2.57
N THR A 310 -2.14 -7.91 3.78
CA THR A 310 -2.92 -7.51 4.96
C THR A 310 -2.14 -6.52 5.82
N LEU A 311 -2.89 -5.73 6.59
CA LEU A 311 -2.37 -4.68 7.46
C LEU A 311 -2.59 -5.08 8.93
N PRO A 312 -1.55 -5.10 9.78
CA PRO A 312 -1.67 -5.38 11.21
C PRO A 312 -2.06 -4.13 12.01
N ALA A 313 -3.13 -3.45 11.59
CA ALA A 313 -3.64 -2.26 12.25
C ALA A 313 -5.13 -2.07 11.93
N PRO A 314 -5.89 -1.36 12.78
CA PRO A 314 -7.17 -0.81 12.38
C PRO A 314 -7.01 0.06 11.13
N PHE A 315 -7.87 -0.15 10.13
CA PHE A 315 -7.85 0.63 8.90
C PHE A 315 -8.69 1.89 9.10
N THR A 316 -8.13 2.82 9.87
CA THR A 316 -8.72 4.11 10.18
C THR A 316 -8.14 5.17 9.26
N LEU A 317 -9.01 5.94 8.60
CA LEU A 317 -8.64 7.07 7.77
C LEU A 317 -8.96 8.38 8.49
N TYR A 318 -8.05 9.33 8.36
CA TYR A 318 -8.21 10.73 8.77
C TYR A 318 -8.48 11.56 7.51
N LEU A 319 -9.42 12.47 7.57
CA LEU A 319 -9.95 13.16 6.42
C LEU A 319 -10.13 14.65 6.74
N SER A 320 -10.03 15.52 5.73
CA SER A 320 -10.21 16.96 5.86
C SER A 320 -11.37 17.44 4.97
N GLY A 321 -12.32 18.15 5.53
CA GLY A 321 -13.47 18.71 4.80
C GLY A 321 -14.14 17.70 3.89
N LEU A 322 -14.21 18.04 2.60
CA LEU A 322 -14.76 17.19 1.53
C LEU A 322 -13.70 16.39 0.77
N ASN A 323 -12.42 16.42 1.20
CA ASN A 323 -11.36 15.66 0.56
C ASN A 323 -11.39 14.17 0.99
N VAL A 324 -12.33 13.41 0.42
CA VAL A 324 -12.66 12.03 0.82
C VAL A 324 -12.54 11.09 -0.38
N ASN A 325 -11.46 10.33 -0.46
CA ASN A 325 -11.24 9.39 -1.56
C ASN A 325 -12.38 8.35 -1.69
N ALA A 326 -12.98 7.93 -0.57
CA ALA A 326 -14.12 7.01 -0.59
C ALA A 326 -15.36 7.54 -1.32
N PHE A 327 -15.45 8.82 -1.54
CA PHE A 327 -16.56 9.38 -2.33
C PHE A 327 -16.51 8.94 -3.80
N GLU A 328 -15.35 8.54 -4.32
CA GLU A 328 -15.23 7.91 -5.65
C GLU A 328 -16.03 6.59 -5.79
N GLU A 329 -16.49 5.99 -4.69
CA GLU A 329 -17.23 4.73 -4.71
C GLU A 329 -18.69 4.86 -5.14
N PHE A 330 -19.23 6.07 -5.27
CA PHE A 330 -20.63 6.30 -5.66
C PHE A 330 -20.82 7.62 -6.41
N SER A 331 -21.77 7.65 -7.33
CA SER A 331 -21.86 8.71 -8.37
C SER A 331 -21.95 10.14 -7.86
N SER A 332 -22.66 10.42 -6.75
CA SER A 332 -22.71 11.78 -6.21
C SER A 332 -21.44 12.17 -5.47
N GLY A 333 -20.76 11.22 -4.89
CA GLY A 333 -19.45 11.43 -4.29
C GLY A 333 -18.37 11.61 -5.37
N GLU A 334 -18.39 10.77 -6.42
CA GLU A 334 -17.54 10.92 -7.59
C GLU A 334 -17.68 12.32 -8.21
N LEU A 335 -18.91 12.83 -8.32
CA LEU A 335 -19.17 14.18 -8.81
C LEU A 335 -18.46 15.25 -7.96
N LEU A 336 -18.45 15.13 -6.63
CA LEU A 336 -17.71 16.07 -5.77
C LEU A 336 -16.20 16.01 -6.02
N ARG A 337 -15.67 14.81 -6.18
CA ARG A 337 -14.23 14.60 -6.42
C ARG A 337 -13.78 15.06 -7.81
N ASP A 338 -14.71 15.28 -8.75
CA ASP A 338 -14.41 15.76 -10.10
C ASP A 338 -14.25 17.29 -10.16
N TYR A 339 -14.67 18.03 -9.13
CA TYR A 339 -14.40 19.46 -9.04
C TYR A 339 -12.91 19.72 -8.82
N LYS A 340 -12.33 20.59 -9.65
CA LYS A 340 -10.99 21.15 -9.44
C LYS A 340 -11.01 22.38 -8.57
N ASP A 341 -12.10 23.13 -8.67
CA ASP A 341 -12.37 24.35 -7.91
C ASP A 341 -13.05 23.97 -6.59
N GLU A 342 -12.36 24.19 -5.49
CA GLU A 342 -12.88 23.92 -4.15
C GLU A 342 -14.11 24.77 -3.84
N ASP A 343 -14.17 26.05 -4.23
CA ASP A 343 -15.32 26.91 -3.97
C ASP A 343 -16.57 26.40 -4.67
N ALA A 344 -16.44 25.93 -5.91
CA ALA A 344 -17.53 25.30 -6.63
C ALA A 344 -17.96 23.96 -6.00
N MET A 345 -17.02 23.18 -5.45
CA MET A 345 -17.30 21.95 -4.74
C MET A 345 -18.10 22.22 -3.45
N TYR A 346 -17.67 23.18 -2.64
CA TYR A 346 -18.37 23.57 -1.41
C TYR A 346 -19.75 24.18 -1.71
N ALA A 347 -19.87 25.03 -2.74
CA ALA A 347 -21.17 25.54 -3.19
C ALA A 347 -22.11 24.42 -3.64
N LYS A 348 -21.57 23.32 -4.21
CA LYS A 348 -22.40 22.17 -4.63
C LYS A 348 -23.04 21.44 -3.46
N VAL A 349 -22.36 21.28 -2.35
CA VAL A 349 -22.93 20.61 -1.16
C VAL A 349 -23.92 21.51 -0.40
N ASP A 350 -23.99 22.78 -0.73
CA ASP A 350 -25.00 23.70 -0.20
C ASP A 350 -26.36 23.58 -0.94
N ASP A 351 -26.38 22.97 -2.13
CA ASP A 351 -27.59 22.71 -2.91
C ASP A 351 -28.45 21.60 -2.26
N PRO A 352 -29.69 21.90 -1.80
CA PRO A 352 -30.56 20.91 -1.17
C PRO A 352 -30.88 19.71 -2.07
N ALA A 353 -30.96 19.93 -3.40
CA ALA A 353 -31.23 18.88 -4.36
C ALA A 353 -30.04 17.90 -4.42
N PHE A 354 -28.83 18.43 -4.37
CA PHE A 354 -27.62 17.60 -4.31
C PHE A 354 -27.52 16.82 -2.99
N ARG A 355 -27.80 17.45 -1.84
CA ARG A 355 -27.82 16.77 -0.55
C ARG A 355 -28.79 15.58 -0.54
N LYS A 356 -29.98 15.77 -1.08
CA LYS A 356 -30.98 14.69 -1.24
C LYS A 356 -30.44 13.55 -2.12
N LEU A 357 -29.80 13.88 -3.23
CA LEU A 357 -29.19 12.89 -4.14
C LEU A 357 -28.04 12.14 -3.45
N PHE A 358 -27.18 12.84 -2.74
CA PHE A 358 -26.04 12.27 -2.01
C PHE A 358 -26.54 11.29 -0.94
N LYS A 359 -27.50 11.67 -0.11
CA LYS A 359 -28.13 10.78 0.89
C LYS A 359 -28.73 9.54 0.27
N LYS A 360 -29.38 9.65 -0.88
CA LYS A 360 -29.91 8.50 -1.63
C LYS A 360 -28.79 7.52 -2.01
N HIS A 361 -27.64 8.01 -2.48
CA HIS A 361 -26.52 7.18 -2.90
C HIS A 361 -25.75 6.59 -1.70
N VAL A 362 -25.56 7.35 -0.64
CA VAL A 362 -24.95 6.88 0.61
C VAL A 362 -25.75 5.71 1.19
N ASN A 363 -27.06 5.80 1.21
CA ASN A 363 -27.96 4.79 1.77
C ASN A 363 -28.24 3.59 0.84
N ALA A 364 -27.62 3.54 -0.35
CA ALA A 364 -27.84 2.45 -1.29
C ALA A 364 -27.17 1.15 -0.81
N LEU A 365 -27.99 0.17 -0.44
CA LEU A 365 -27.55 -1.06 0.26
C LEU A 365 -26.62 -1.98 -0.56
N PHE A 366 -26.74 -1.99 -1.89
CA PHE A 366 -26.06 -2.96 -2.76
C PHE A 366 -24.77 -2.47 -3.42
N THR A 367 -24.37 -1.22 -3.17
CA THR A 367 -23.24 -0.57 -3.84
C THR A 367 -22.10 -0.20 -2.90
N LYS A 368 -22.07 -0.76 -1.67
CA LYS A 368 -21.00 -0.49 -0.71
C LYS A 368 -19.68 -1.08 -1.22
N GLY A 369 -18.65 -0.24 -1.25
CA GLY A 369 -17.27 -0.60 -1.58
C GLY A 369 -16.44 -0.89 -0.34
N LEU A 370 -15.34 -0.15 -0.17
CA LEU A 370 -14.49 -0.25 1.01
C LEU A 370 -15.08 0.46 2.23
N TRP A 371 -15.68 1.63 2.00
CA TRP A 371 -16.28 2.43 3.06
C TRP A 371 -17.72 1.99 3.38
N HIS A 372 -18.05 1.91 4.66
CA HIS A 372 -19.39 1.52 5.14
C HIS A 372 -20.47 2.60 4.95
N ARG A 373 -20.08 3.86 4.67
CA ARG A 373 -20.95 5.03 4.43
C ARG A 373 -21.86 5.39 5.61
N ASP A 374 -21.45 5.08 6.82
CA ASP A 374 -22.16 5.39 8.04
C ASP A 374 -21.51 6.60 8.72
N PHE A 375 -22.20 7.71 8.73
CA PHE A 375 -21.71 8.95 9.32
C PHE A 375 -21.80 8.96 10.86
N SER A 376 -22.50 7.99 11.47
CA SER A 376 -22.45 7.77 12.93
C SER A 376 -21.09 7.20 13.39
N ASP A 377 -20.34 6.58 12.46
CA ASP A 377 -18.95 6.12 12.68
C ASP A 377 -17.90 7.10 12.08
N CYS A 378 -18.28 8.36 11.94
CA CYS A 378 -17.40 9.45 11.48
C CYS A 378 -17.26 10.49 12.59
N TRP A 379 -16.03 10.62 13.13
CA TRP A 379 -15.75 11.35 14.36
C TRP A 379 -14.88 12.58 14.09
N VAL A 380 -15.29 13.75 14.58
CA VAL A 380 -14.47 14.97 14.52
C VAL A 380 -13.24 14.78 15.39
N VAL A 381 -12.06 15.05 14.84
CA VAL A 381 -10.77 14.93 15.55
C VAL A 381 -10.09 16.27 15.75
N ASP A 382 -10.39 17.23 14.88
CA ASP A 382 -9.93 18.63 15.00
C ASP A 382 -10.90 19.54 14.28
N CYS A 383 -11.18 20.71 14.87
CA CYS A 383 -12.11 21.70 14.34
C CYS A 383 -11.88 23.03 15.08
N PRO A 384 -12.07 24.21 14.43
CA PRO A 384 -12.05 25.50 15.11
C PRO A 384 -13.04 25.60 16.28
N ASP A 385 -14.20 24.96 16.18
CA ASP A 385 -15.08 24.74 17.32
C ASP A 385 -14.68 23.49 18.09
N THR A 386 -13.88 23.67 19.13
CA THR A 386 -13.35 22.57 19.95
C THR A 386 -14.44 21.77 20.69
N SER A 387 -15.66 22.31 20.83
CA SER A 387 -16.78 21.61 21.47
C SER A 387 -17.29 20.41 20.63
N LEU A 388 -16.95 20.36 19.36
CA LEU A 388 -17.28 19.30 18.41
C LEU A 388 -16.29 18.14 18.45
N ILE A 389 -15.07 18.35 18.97
CA ILE A 389 -14.02 17.33 18.99
C ILE A 389 -14.48 16.12 19.82
N GLY A 390 -14.32 14.93 19.26
CA GLY A 390 -14.74 13.67 19.87
C GLY A 390 -16.19 13.30 19.69
N LYS A 391 -17.00 14.13 19.01
CA LYS A 391 -18.38 13.80 18.64
C LYS A 391 -18.42 13.23 17.22
N ASN A 392 -19.41 12.39 16.95
CA ASN A 392 -19.71 11.95 15.59
C ASN A 392 -20.80 12.84 14.93
N PHE A 393 -20.94 12.73 13.61
CA PHE A 393 -21.89 13.59 12.90
C PHE A 393 -23.36 13.30 13.23
N GLU A 394 -23.72 12.10 13.71
CA GLU A 394 -25.07 11.82 14.18
C GLU A 394 -25.37 12.54 15.50
N GLU A 395 -24.45 12.50 16.47
CA GLU A 395 -24.56 13.22 17.74
C GLU A 395 -24.68 14.73 17.52
N ILE A 396 -23.90 15.29 16.58
CA ILE A 396 -23.94 16.71 16.23
C ILE A 396 -25.27 17.06 15.57
N GLY A 397 -25.71 16.26 14.60
CA GLY A 397 -26.97 16.48 13.89
C GLY A 397 -28.18 16.39 14.83
N ALA A 398 -28.18 15.47 15.79
CA ALA A 398 -29.27 15.30 16.75
C ALA A 398 -29.52 16.56 17.59
N VAL A 399 -28.47 17.31 17.96
CA VAL A 399 -28.60 18.57 18.68
C VAL A 399 -29.32 19.66 17.85
N GLU A 400 -29.11 19.63 16.53
CA GLU A 400 -29.64 20.62 15.60
C GLU A 400 -30.94 20.14 14.92
N GLY A 401 -31.41 18.94 15.20
CA GLY A 401 -32.57 18.33 14.54
C GLY A 401 -32.34 17.96 13.07
N LYS A 402 -31.08 17.66 12.71
CA LYS A 402 -30.63 17.30 11.36
C LYS A 402 -30.14 15.86 11.32
N ASP A 403 -30.13 15.26 10.12
CA ASP A 403 -29.43 13.98 9.94
C ASP A 403 -27.91 14.16 9.87
N ALA A 404 -27.14 13.06 10.05
CA ALA A 404 -25.70 13.07 10.13
C ALA A 404 -25.01 13.59 8.85
N VAL A 405 -25.63 13.37 7.67
CA VAL A 405 -25.07 13.84 6.38
C VAL A 405 -25.21 15.36 6.25
N ASP A 406 -26.38 15.92 6.67
CA ASP A 406 -26.57 17.36 6.67
C ASP A 406 -25.64 18.02 7.68
N ALA A 407 -25.51 17.47 8.90
CA ALA A 407 -24.56 17.98 9.89
C ALA A 407 -23.12 17.97 9.37
N TYR A 408 -22.71 16.89 8.72
CA TYR A 408 -21.39 16.82 8.08
C TYR A 408 -21.21 17.91 7.01
N PHE A 409 -22.18 18.08 6.11
CA PHE A 409 -22.07 19.07 5.04
C PHE A 409 -22.08 20.51 5.58
N ASP A 410 -22.89 20.81 6.57
CA ASP A 410 -22.91 22.13 7.19
C ASP A 410 -21.54 22.48 7.81
N LEU A 411 -20.94 21.53 8.56
CA LEU A 411 -19.61 21.70 9.11
C LEU A 411 -18.53 21.77 8.04
N ALA A 412 -18.63 20.97 6.99
CA ALA A 412 -17.70 21.00 5.87
C ALA A 412 -17.75 22.34 5.12
N VAL A 413 -18.93 22.91 4.90
CA VAL A 413 -19.08 24.25 4.31
C VAL A 413 -18.52 25.33 5.24
N GLN A 414 -18.79 25.23 6.56
CA GLN A 414 -18.38 26.22 7.53
C GLN A 414 -16.88 26.25 7.78
N TYR A 415 -16.25 25.07 7.93
CA TYR A 415 -14.86 24.93 8.36
C TYR A 415 -13.90 24.42 7.26
N ARG A 416 -14.44 24.00 6.12
CA ARG A 416 -13.66 23.48 4.98
C ARG A 416 -12.60 22.45 5.43
N ASN A 417 -11.36 22.64 5.05
CA ASN A 417 -10.24 21.71 5.37
C ASN A 417 -9.80 21.79 6.84
N ASP A 418 -10.25 22.79 7.61
CA ASP A 418 -10.03 22.85 9.07
C ASP A 418 -10.95 21.88 9.82
N LEU A 419 -12.01 21.36 9.19
CA LEU A 419 -12.76 20.23 9.73
C LEU A 419 -11.97 18.93 9.48
N ARG A 420 -11.32 18.43 10.51
CA ARG A 420 -10.65 17.12 10.46
C ARG A 420 -11.50 16.07 11.18
N TRP A 421 -11.69 14.95 10.52
CA TRP A 421 -12.49 13.86 11.03
C TRP A 421 -11.89 12.51 10.68
N LYS A 422 -12.36 11.45 11.30
CA LYS A 422 -11.88 10.09 11.06
C LYS A 422 -13.05 9.12 10.94
N THR A 423 -12.80 8.02 10.21
CA THR A 423 -13.70 6.87 10.16
C THR A 423 -12.88 5.60 10.05
N ASN A 424 -13.41 4.48 10.53
CA ASN A 424 -12.74 3.20 10.47
C ASN A 424 -13.38 2.30 9.39
N TYR A 425 -12.62 1.95 8.36
CA TYR A 425 -13.07 1.09 7.26
C TYR A 425 -13.07 -0.40 7.64
N GLY A 426 -12.17 -0.81 8.53
CA GLY A 426 -12.04 -2.22 8.87
C GLY A 426 -10.93 -2.54 9.86
N ASN A 427 -10.64 -3.82 10.00
CA ASN A 427 -9.71 -4.38 10.99
C ASN A 427 -10.06 -3.95 12.44
N HIS A 428 -11.36 -3.82 12.71
CA HIS A 428 -11.89 -3.36 14.00
C HIS A 428 -12.16 -4.51 14.96
N ARG A 429 -12.14 -5.77 14.48
CA ARG A 429 -12.34 -6.99 15.29
C ARG A 429 -11.01 -7.71 15.46
N PRO A 430 -10.35 -7.64 16.63
CA PRO A 430 -9.03 -8.24 16.85
C PRO A 430 -8.98 -9.73 16.49
N GLU A 431 -10.01 -10.50 16.86
CA GLU A 431 -10.09 -11.94 16.62
C GLU A 431 -10.15 -12.31 15.13
N ILE A 432 -10.68 -11.42 14.29
CA ILE A 432 -10.69 -11.62 12.83
C ILE A 432 -9.36 -11.19 12.24
N MET A 433 -8.80 -10.06 12.70
CA MET A 433 -7.49 -9.59 12.28
C MET A 433 -6.41 -10.64 12.61
N HIS A 434 -6.42 -11.24 13.80
CA HIS A 434 -5.51 -12.35 14.17
C HIS A 434 -5.59 -13.51 13.16
N LYS A 435 -6.81 -13.91 12.75
CA LYS A 435 -7.00 -14.96 11.73
C LYS A 435 -6.48 -14.59 10.35
N LEU A 436 -6.48 -13.31 9.99
CA LEU A 436 -5.89 -12.83 8.74
C LEU A 436 -4.37 -12.82 8.84
N LEU A 437 -3.82 -12.31 9.94
CA LEU A 437 -2.37 -12.22 10.17
C LEU A 437 -1.71 -13.60 10.24
N ALA A 438 -2.34 -14.58 10.89
CA ALA A 438 -1.84 -15.96 11.01
C ALA A 438 -2.11 -16.83 9.76
N SER A 439 -2.76 -16.30 8.74
CA SER A 439 -3.08 -17.07 7.53
C SER A 439 -1.84 -17.29 6.66
N PRO A 440 -1.49 -18.53 6.27
CA PRO A 440 -0.37 -18.79 5.36
C PRO A 440 -0.61 -18.28 3.93
N TYR A 441 -1.78 -17.72 3.67
CA TYR A 441 -2.19 -17.17 2.37
C TYR A 441 -2.23 -15.65 2.38
N THR A 442 -1.68 -15.02 3.40
CA THR A 442 -1.53 -13.57 3.51
C THR A 442 -0.07 -13.17 3.66
N HIS A 443 0.24 -11.96 3.24
CA HIS A 443 1.50 -11.26 3.51
C HIS A 443 1.26 -10.08 4.44
N VAL A 444 2.08 -9.92 5.48
CA VAL A 444 2.04 -8.75 6.36
C VAL A 444 3.14 -7.79 5.95
N GLY A 445 2.98 -7.17 4.79
CA GLY A 445 3.98 -6.26 4.21
C GLY A 445 3.36 -5.04 3.51
N PHE A 446 2.12 -4.72 3.85
CA PHE A 446 1.35 -3.62 3.29
C PHE A 446 1.24 -2.49 4.30
N ALA A 447 1.84 -1.35 4.02
CA ALA A 447 1.70 -0.14 4.83
C ALA A 447 1.29 1.08 4.03
N ASP A 448 1.36 1.00 2.69
CA ASP A 448 1.06 2.11 1.78
C ASP A 448 1.94 3.35 2.05
N SER A 449 3.17 3.12 2.50
CA SER A 449 4.08 4.20 2.89
C SER A 449 4.42 5.10 1.71
N GLY A 450 4.46 6.42 1.93
CA GLY A 450 4.69 7.41 0.87
C GLY A 450 3.43 7.88 0.17
N ALA A 451 2.25 7.26 0.45
CA ALA A 451 0.95 7.64 -0.08
C ALA A 451 0.01 8.11 1.02
N HIS A 452 -1.04 8.83 0.62
CA HIS A 452 -2.18 9.18 1.48
C HIS A 452 -1.80 9.79 2.84
N LEU A 453 -0.70 10.56 2.90
CA LEU A 453 -0.08 11.03 4.14
C LEU A 453 -1.00 11.87 5.05
N GLU A 454 -2.01 12.50 4.48
CA GLU A 454 -3.06 13.19 5.25
C GLU A 454 -4.06 12.23 5.89
N SER A 455 -4.20 11.04 5.33
CA SER A 455 -5.26 10.08 5.69
C SER A 455 -4.76 8.89 6.49
N ILE A 456 -3.59 8.36 6.16
CA ILE A 456 -3.01 7.18 6.82
C ILE A 456 -1.50 7.34 7.03
N ALA A 457 -0.99 6.73 8.08
CA ALA A 457 0.44 6.63 8.36
C ALA A 457 0.72 5.31 9.09
N GLN A 458 1.06 4.27 8.34
CA GLN A 458 1.23 2.92 8.86
C GLN A 458 2.70 2.44 8.83
N TYR A 459 3.67 3.36 8.79
CA TYR A 459 5.11 3.06 8.75
C TYR A 459 5.60 2.09 9.83
N ASN A 460 4.91 2.05 10.96
CA ASN A 460 5.23 1.19 12.10
C ASN A 460 4.51 -0.18 12.06
N PHE A 461 3.97 -0.59 10.92
CA PHE A 461 3.21 -1.84 10.79
C PHE A 461 3.95 -3.08 11.33
N PRO A 462 5.28 -3.25 11.13
CA PRO A 462 5.96 -4.43 11.66
C PRO A 462 5.96 -4.45 13.19
N LEU A 463 6.22 -3.29 13.81
CA LEU A 463 6.19 -3.16 15.26
C LEU A 463 4.77 -3.35 15.83
N ARG A 464 3.74 -2.95 15.09
CA ARG A 464 2.34 -3.23 15.46
C ARG A 464 2.03 -4.72 15.44
N LEU A 465 2.48 -5.45 14.41
CA LEU A 465 2.34 -6.91 14.39
C LEU A 465 2.96 -7.53 15.64
N LEU A 466 4.23 -7.21 15.90
CA LEU A 466 4.97 -7.78 17.04
C LEU A 466 4.31 -7.41 18.37
N LYS A 467 3.78 -6.18 18.49
CA LYS A 467 2.99 -5.76 19.64
C LYS A 467 1.71 -6.59 19.81
N TYR A 468 0.95 -6.81 18.73
CA TYR A 468 -0.27 -7.63 18.78
C TYR A 468 0.03 -9.08 19.18
N VAL A 469 1.14 -9.64 18.67
CA VAL A 469 1.58 -10.99 19.03
C VAL A 469 1.89 -11.07 20.52
N ARG A 470 2.67 -10.13 21.06
CA ARG A 470 3.01 -10.07 22.47
C ARG A 470 1.76 -9.87 23.35
N ASP A 471 0.94 -8.87 23.03
CA ASP A 471 -0.25 -8.53 23.83
C ASP A 471 -1.26 -9.68 23.86
N ALA A 472 -1.39 -10.45 22.76
CA ALA A 472 -2.23 -11.64 22.71
C ALA A 472 -1.68 -12.80 23.55
N ASP A 473 -0.37 -12.99 23.55
CA ASP A 473 0.30 -13.99 24.40
C ASP A 473 0.13 -13.64 25.88
N GLU A 474 0.40 -12.40 26.28
CA GLU A 474 0.20 -11.89 27.63
C GLU A 474 -1.26 -12.02 28.11
N ALA A 475 -2.23 -11.89 27.19
CA ALA A 475 -3.65 -12.06 27.46
C ALA A 475 -4.10 -13.54 27.51
N GLY A 476 -3.21 -14.49 27.25
CA GLY A 476 -3.53 -15.93 27.17
C GLY A 476 -4.35 -16.33 25.94
N LEU A 477 -4.33 -15.52 24.88
CA LEU A 477 -5.02 -15.73 23.61
C LEU A 477 -4.06 -15.70 22.40
N PRO A 478 -2.94 -16.47 22.44
CA PRO A 478 -1.94 -16.42 21.39
C PRO A 478 -2.53 -16.86 20.03
N PHE A 479 -2.15 -16.19 18.94
CA PHE A 479 -2.53 -16.56 17.57
C PHE A 479 -1.34 -16.91 16.68
N MET A 480 -0.14 -16.49 17.07
CA MET A 480 1.16 -16.88 16.54
C MET A 480 2.24 -16.63 17.60
N SER A 481 3.40 -17.29 17.47
CA SER A 481 4.56 -17.01 18.31
C SER A 481 5.28 -15.71 17.88
N VAL A 482 6.13 -15.16 18.74
CA VAL A 482 6.99 -14.03 18.40
C VAL A 482 7.89 -14.36 17.20
N ALA A 483 8.44 -15.59 17.15
CA ALA A 483 9.29 -16.05 16.06
C ALA A 483 8.54 -16.09 14.71
N GLU A 484 7.27 -16.53 14.71
CA GLU A 484 6.40 -16.47 13.52
C GLU A 484 6.07 -15.01 13.14
N GLY A 485 5.84 -14.14 14.11
CA GLY A 485 5.64 -12.71 13.88
C GLY A 485 6.85 -12.05 13.23
N VAL A 486 8.06 -12.34 13.70
CA VAL A 486 9.31 -11.86 13.09
C VAL A 486 9.46 -12.42 11.67
N ASN A 487 9.22 -13.71 11.46
CA ASN A 487 9.27 -14.34 10.14
C ASN A 487 8.30 -13.64 9.16
N ALA A 488 7.07 -13.36 9.59
CA ALA A 488 6.01 -12.77 8.75
C ALA A 488 6.34 -11.37 8.20
N VAL A 489 7.21 -10.60 8.87
CA VAL A 489 7.65 -9.26 8.41
C VAL A 489 9.10 -9.22 7.91
N THR A 490 9.73 -10.39 7.78
CA THR A 490 11.13 -10.55 7.34
C THR A 490 11.25 -11.65 6.27
N ALA A 491 11.62 -12.87 6.65
CA ALA A 491 11.97 -13.94 5.73
C ALA A 491 10.80 -14.48 4.89
N ASP A 492 9.53 -14.40 5.35
CA ASP A 492 8.36 -14.79 4.54
C ASP A 492 8.12 -13.83 3.36
N LEU A 493 8.66 -12.61 3.43
CA LEU A 493 8.55 -11.58 2.41
C LEU A 493 9.78 -11.52 1.48
N ALA A 494 10.91 -12.10 1.86
CA ALA A 494 12.17 -12.13 1.11
C ALA A 494 12.18 -13.22 -0.01
#